data_86e432fe638381d44ee30742665dbe51
#
_entry.id   86e432fe638381d44ee30742665dbe51
#
_cell.length_a   1.000
_cell.length_b   1.000
_cell.length_c   1.000
_cell.angle_alpha   90.00
_cell.angle_beta   90.00
_cell.angle_gamma   90.00
#
_symmetry.space_group_name_H-M   'P 1'
#
loop_
_entity.id
_entity.type
_entity.pdbx_description
1 polymer ?
#
loop_
_entity_poly.entity_id
_entity_poly.type
_entity_poly.pdbx_seq_one_letter_code
_entity_poly.pdbx_strand_id
1 'polypeptide(L)'
;MNYKGVIIEESLEKKDVLKQVKILETKIEKVIEKHKTPWIEQWTLHTVEVPEEKAGSVAKELSLSLDSKHNWYADYKNDTHHYIIFSNKVFYIDKQSKEQYDEAKQ
;
A
#
# COMPACT_ATOMS: atom_id res chain seq x y z
N MET A 1 -0.42 -18.46 -1.27
CA MET A 1 0.86 -17.73 -1.22
C MET A 1 0.63 -16.33 -0.66
N ASN A 2 1.35 -15.99 0.40
CA ASN A 2 1.17 -14.69 1.05
C ASN A 2 1.67 -13.54 0.18
N TYR A 3 1.12 -12.36 0.42
CA TYR A 3 1.51 -11.13 -0.25
C TYR A 3 2.56 -10.39 0.56
N LYS A 4 3.46 -9.69 -0.11
CA LYS A 4 4.45 -8.81 0.51
C LYS A 4 4.45 -7.46 -0.19
N GLY A 5 4.59 -6.41 0.59
CA GLY A 5 4.64 -5.06 0.05
C GLY A 5 5.09 -4.05 1.08
N VAL A 6 4.89 -2.79 0.76
CA VAL A 6 5.30 -1.68 1.62
C VAL A 6 4.12 -0.76 1.86
N ILE A 7 3.96 -0.36 3.13
CA ILE A 7 2.96 0.62 3.54
C ILE A 7 3.69 1.78 4.21
N ILE A 8 3.41 3.00 3.77
CA ILE A 8 3.95 4.21 4.38
C ILE A 8 2.99 4.64 5.49
N GLU A 9 3.47 4.63 6.74
CA GLU A 9 2.60 4.94 7.89
C GLU A 9 1.95 6.32 7.77
N GLU A 10 2.69 7.32 7.31
CA GLU A 10 2.21 8.70 7.15
C GLU A 10 1.11 8.84 6.12
N SER A 11 0.95 7.85 5.24
CA SER A 11 -0.14 7.84 4.26
C SER A 11 -1.50 7.50 4.85
N LEU A 12 -1.53 7.02 6.11
CA LEU A 12 -2.73 6.51 6.73
C LEU A 12 -3.36 7.54 7.67
N GLU A 13 -4.64 7.86 7.47
CA GLU A 13 -5.44 8.61 8.43
C GLU A 13 -5.78 7.74 9.63
N LYS A 14 -6.03 6.45 9.39
CA LYS A 14 -6.32 5.44 10.41
C LYS A 14 -5.25 4.37 10.37
N LYS A 15 -4.54 4.21 11.47
CA LYS A 15 -3.40 3.28 11.53
C LYS A 15 -3.78 1.88 12.03
N ASP A 16 -5.03 1.65 12.37
CA ASP A 16 -5.50 0.36 12.90
C ASP A 16 -5.29 -0.80 11.93
N VAL A 17 -5.33 -0.52 10.62
CA VAL A 17 -5.11 -1.54 9.59
C VAL A 17 -3.73 -2.20 9.72
N LEU A 18 -2.74 -1.50 10.27
CA LEU A 18 -1.40 -2.05 10.47
C LEU A 18 -1.39 -3.23 11.46
N LYS A 19 -2.41 -3.34 12.30
CA LYS A 19 -2.55 -4.46 13.23
C LYS A 19 -2.98 -5.75 12.53
N GLN A 20 -3.48 -5.65 11.31
CA GLN A 20 -3.98 -6.81 10.55
C GLN A 20 -2.91 -7.42 9.64
N VAL A 21 -1.76 -6.79 9.54
CA VAL A 21 -0.65 -7.25 8.72
C VAL A 21 0.54 -7.61 9.60
N LYS A 22 1.42 -8.47 9.08
CA LYS A 22 2.67 -8.79 9.76
C LYS A 22 3.74 -7.81 9.28
N ILE A 23 4.25 -6.99 10.18
CA ILE A 23 5.34 -6.07 9.87
C ILE A 23 6.65 -6.82 9.99
N LEU A 24 7.36 -6.96 8.86
CA LEU A 24 8.64 -7.67 8.79
C LEU A 24 9.81 -6.75 9.09
N GLU A 25 9.71 -5.49 8.66
CA GLU A 25 10.77 -4.51 8.82
C GLU A 25 10.17 -3.11 8.80
N THR A 26 10.76 -2.21 9.55
CA THR A 26 10.37 -0.79 9.54
C THR A 26 11.62 0.04 9.26
N LYS A 27 11.52 0.92 8.29
CA LYS A 27 12.61 1.81 7.91
C LYS A 27 12.11 3.24 7.89
N ILE A 28 12.89 4.16 8.45
CA ILE A 28 12.57 5.58 8.43
C ILE A 28 13.45 6.25 7.38
N GLU A 29 12.82 6.95 6.45
CA GLU A 29 13.49 7.64 5.37
C GLU A 29 13.18 9.14 5.46
N LYS A 30 14.22 9.96 5.48
CA LYS A 30 14.05 11.41 5.53
C LYS A 30 13.50 11.91 4.21
N VAL A 31 12.44 12.71 4.28
CA VAL A 31 11.82 13.27 3.08
C VAL A 31 12.73 14.35 2.48
N ILE A 32 12.95 14.24 1.19
CA ILE A 32 13.66 15.23 0.40
C ILE A 32 12.74 15.69 -0.73
N GLU A 33 13.15 16.69 -1.47
CA GLU A 33 12.37 17.28 -2.55
C GLU A 33 11.84 16.26 -3.57
N LYS A 34 12.60 15.20 -3.84
CA LYS A 34 12.21 14.12 -4.75
C LYS A 34 10.92 13.40 -4.35
N HIS A 35 10.61 13.35 -3.06
CA HIS A 35 9.44 12.61 -2.56
C HIS A 35 8.13 13.34 -2.82
N LYS A 36 8.17 14.64 -3.11
CA LYS A 36 7.00 15.46 -3.38
C LYS A 36 5.96 15.47 -2.26
N THR A 37 6.42 15.29 -1.02
CA THR A 37 5.56 15.32 0.16
C THR A 37 6.07 16.37 1.15
N PRO A 38 6.05 17.66 0.79
CA PRO A 38 6.69 18.71 1.61
C PRO A 38 5.98 18.96 2.95
N TRP A 39 4.78 18.41 3.15
CA TRP A 39 4.02 18.55 4.39
C TRP A 39 4.46 17.58 5.49
N ILE A 40 5.37 16.65 5.22
CA ILE A 40 5.90 15.70 6.21
C ILE A 40 7.41 15.66 6.14
N GLU A 41 8.04 15.38 7.27
CA GLU A 41 9.51 15.38 7.40
C GLU A 41 10.14 14.03 7.08
N GLN A 42 9.39 12.95 7.24
CA GLN A 42 9.91 11.59 7.05
C GLN A 42 8.82 10.62 6.62
N TRP A 43 9.24 9.53 6.00
CA TRP A 43 8.40 8.40 5.68
C TRP A 43 8.79 7.22 6.55
N THR A 44 7.81 6.64 7.24
CA THR A 44 8.00 5.41 7.98
C THR A 44 7.50 4.27 7.09
N LEU A 45 8.45 3.52 6.54
CA LEU A 45 8.18 2.45 5.58
C LEU A 45 8.09 1.12 6.31
N HIS A 46 6.93 0.51 6.31
CA HIS A 46 6.72 -0.83 6.86
C HIS A 46 6.70 -1.85 5.74
N THR A 47 7.67 -2.76 5.73
CA THR A 47 7.61 -3.93 4.86
C THR A 47 6.70 -4.94 5.55
N VAL A 48 5.63 -5.34 4.88
CA VAL A 48 4.58 -6.15 5.48
C VAL A 48 4.35 -7.45 4.71
N GLU A 49 3.85 -8.43 5.44
CA GLU A 49 3.35 -9.68 4.87
C GLU A 49 1.87 -9.80 5.19
N VAL A 50 1.06 -10.13 4.19
CA VAL A 50 -0.39 -10.26 4.32
C VAL A 50 -0.79 -11.68 3.90
N PRO A 51 -1.46 -12.45 4.79
CA PRO A 51 -1.96 -13.76 4.42
C PRO A 51 -2.90 -13.69 3.22
N GLU A 52 -2.79 -14.65 2.32
CA GLU A 52 -3.60 -14.70 1.10
C GLU A 52 -5.10 -14.58 1.38
N GLU A 53 -5.58 -15.30 2.39
CA GLU A 53 -7.00 -15.30 2.74
C GLU A 53 -7.49 -13.97 3.33
N LYS A 54 -6.58 -13.11 3.76
CA LYS A 54 -6.92 -11.79 4.31
C LYS A 54 -6.61 -10.65 3.34
N ALA A 55 -5.94 -10.94 2.23
CA ALA A 55 -5.42 -9.90 1.34
C ALA A 55 -6.52 -8.98 0.80
N GLY A 56 -7.66 -9.53 0.42
CA GLY A 56 -8.79 -8.74 -0.08
C GLY A 56 -9.39 -7.81 0.96
N SER A 57 -9.59 -8.32 2.18
CA SER A 57 -10.17 -7.50 3.25
C SER A 57 -9.19 -6.43 3.74
N VAL A 58 -7.91 -6.76 3.82
CA VAL A 58 -6.87 -5.79 4.19
C VAL A 58 -6.76 -4.69 3.14
N ALA A 59 -6.84 -5.04 1.85
CA ALA A 59 -6.80 -4.05 0.76
C ALA A 59 -7.96 -3.06 0.89
N LYS A 60 -9.16 -3.55 1.19
CA LYS A 60 -10.32 -2.69 1.41
C LYS A 60 -10.12 -1.76 2.60
N GLU A 61 -9.62 -2.30 3.71
CA GLU A 61 -9.33 -1.50 4.91
C GLU A 61 -8.29 -0.41 4.62
N LEU A 62 -7.23 -0.75 3.89
CA LEU A 62 -6.22 0.21 3.48
C LEU A 62 -6.82 1.33 2.63
N SER A 63 -7.68 0.99 1.68
CA SER A 63 -8.32 1.99 0.82
C SER A 63 -9.18 2.97 1.61
N LEU A 64 -9.78 2.52 2.70
CA LEU A 64 -10.59 3.36 3.59
C LEU A 64 -9.75 4.12 4.61
N SER A 65 -8.49 3.73 4.79
CA SER A 65 -7.58 4.30 5.78
C SER A 65 -6.60 5.30 5.19
N LEU A 66 -6.36 5.25 3.89
CA LEU A 66 -5.44 6.18 3.22
C LEU A 66 -5.97 7.61 3.26
N ASP A 67 -5.05 8.57 3.41
CA ASP A 67 -5.37 9.99 3.38
C ASP A 67 -5.92 10.36 2.01
N SER A 68 -7.18 10.81 1.97
CA SER A 68 -7.88 11.17 0.74
C SER A 68 -7.48 12.54 0.19
N LYS A 69 -6.79 13.35 0.99
CA LYS A 69 -6.37 14.71 0.58
C LYS A 69 -5.13 14.73 -0.29
N HIS A 70 -4.36 13.65 -0.29
CA HIS A 70 -3.12 13.51 -1.03
C HIS A 70 -3.13 12.21 -1.82
N ASN A 71 -2.31 12.14 -2.87
CA ASN A 71 -2.28 10.99 -3.77
C ASN A 71 -1.38 9.87 -3.23
N TRP A 72 -1.74 9.34 -2.08
CA TRP A 72 -1.05 8.19 -1.51
C TRP A 72 -1.54 6.89 -2.11
N TYR A 73 -0.65 5.89 -2.12
CA TYR A 73 -1.05 4.53 -2.45
C TYR A 73 -0.23 3.54 -1.63
N ALA A 74 -0.75 2.33 -1.50
CA ALA A 74 -0.04 1.20 -0.93
C ALA A 74 -0.15 0.03 -1.89
N ASP A 75 0.77 -0.91 -1.79
CA ASP A 75 0.70 -2.10 -2.61
C ASP A 75 1.30 -3.31 -1.90
N TYR A 76 0.83 -4.48 -2.28
CA TYR A 76 1.48 -5.74 -1.95
C TYR A 76 1.21 -6.76 -3.05
N LYS A 77 2.14 -7.67 -3.22
CA LYS A 77 2.10 -8.64 -4.32
C LYS A 77 2.63 -10.00 -3.90
N ASN A 78 2.23 -11.01 -4.65
CA ASN A 78 2.83 -12.34 -4.63
C ASN A 78 3.27 -12.71 -6.04
N ASP A 79 3.52 -13.99 -6.30
CA ASP A 79 4.02 -14.43 -7.62
C ASP A 79 3.01 -14.26 -8.74
N THR A 80 1.71 -14.24 -8.43
CA THR A 80 0.66 -14.26 -9.44
C THR A 80 -0.17 -13.00 -9.52
N HIS A 81 -0.34 -12.30 -8.42
CA HIS A 81 -1.23 -11.14 -8.34
C HIS A 81 -0.60 -9.98 -7.59
N HIS A 82 -1.10 -8.78 -7.88
CA HIS A 82 -0.65 -7.54 -7.29
C HIS A 82 -1.86 -6.70 -6.89
N TYR A 83 -1.95 -6.33 -5.62
CA TYR A 83 -2.92 -5.36 -5.14
C TYR A 83 -2.29 -3.98 -5.17
N ILE A 84 -2.95 -3.05 -5.86
CA ILE A 84 -2.58 -1.63 -5.83
C ILE A 84 -3.76 -0.88 -5.23
N ILE A 85 -3.52 -0.16 -4.14
CA ILE A 85 -4.55 0.38 -3.28
C ILE A 85 -4.44 1.89 -3.21
N PHE A 86 -5.49 2.58 -3.65
CA PHE A 86 -5.63 4.04 -3.54
C PHE A 86 -6.76 4.35 -2.56
N SER A 87 -6.89 5.60 -2.16
CA SER A 87 -8.02 6.02 -1.34
C SER A 87 -9.33 5.71 -2.05
N ASN A 88 -10.17 4.90 -1.42
CA ASN A 88 -11.47 4.45 -1.93
C ASN A 88 -11.41 3.65 -3.24
N LYS A 89 -10.23 3.09 -3.57
CA LYS A 89 -10.09 2.32 -4.80
C LYS A 89 -9.03 1.23 -4.65
N VAL A 90 -9.36 0.01 -5.06
CA VAL A 90 -8.46 -1.13 -5.02
C VAL A 90 -8.39 -1.76 -6.40
N PHE A 91 -7.19 -1.97 -6.92
CA PHE A 91 -6.95 -2.77 -8.11
C PHE A 91 -6.37 -4.11 -7.72
N TYR A 92 -7.00 -5.18 -8.19
CA TYR A 92 -6.51 -6.55 -8.04
C TYR A 92 -6.04 -7.04 -9.40
N ILE A 93 -4.74 -7.12 -9.58
CA ILE A 93 -4.13 -7.31 -10.89
C ILE A 93 -3.51 -8.69 -11.01
N ASP A 94 -3.88 -9.41 -12.09
CA ASP A 94 -3.15 -10.58 -12.52
C ASP A 94 -1.85 -10.10 -13.18
N LYS A 95 -0.70 -10.52 -12.66
CA LYS A 95 0.61 -10.06 -13.15
C LYS A 95 0.87 -10.41 -14.62
N GLN A 96 0.13 -11.34 -15.17
CA GLN A 96 0.23 -11.67 -16.59
C GLN A 96 -0.65 -10.77 -17.47
N SER A 97 -1.54 -9.96 -16.87
CA SER A 97 -2.42 -9.07 -17.61
C SER A 97 -1.85 -7.66 -17.71
N LYS A 98 -1.30 -7.34 -18.86
CA LYS A 98 -0.75 -6.03 -19.14
C LYS A 98 -1.82 -4.93 -19.11
N GLU A 99 -3.03 -5.25 -19.58
CA GLU A 99 -4.15 -4.31 -19.60
C GLU A 99 -4.55 -3.84 -18.20
N GLN A 100 -4.56 -4.74 -17.23
CA GLN A 100 -4.90 -4.39 -15.86
C GLN A 100 -3.87 -3.46 -15.24
N TYR A 101 -2.58 -3.65 -15.54
CA TYR A 101 -1.54 -2.73 -15.10
C TYR A 101 -1.71 -1.35 -15.70
N ASP A 102 -2.05 -1.28 -16.97
CA ASP A 102 -2.23 0.01 -17.65
C ASP A 102 -3.41 0.79 -17.06
N GLU A 103 -4.50 0.11 -16.71
CA GLU A 103 -5.63 0.74 -16.01
C GLU A 103 -5.23 1.29 -14.65
N ALA A 104 -4.42 0.57 -13.90
CA ALA A 104 -3.99 0.99 -12.58
C ALA A 104 -3.06 2.21 -12.60
N LYS A 105 -2.37 2.44 -13.70
CA LYS A 105 -1.46 3.59 -13.84
C LYS A 105 -2.17 4.90 -14.11
N GLN A 106 -3.42 4.87 -14.46
CA GLN A 106 -4.20 6.08 -14.75
C GLN A 106 -4.75 6.73 -13.44
#